data_75b538a85880795d4840875346d49d3f
#
_entry.id   75b538a85880795d4840875346d49d3f
#
_cell.length_a   1.000
_cell.length_b   1.000
_cell.length_c   1.000
_cell.angle_alpha   90.00
_cell.angle_beta   90.00
_cell.angle_gamma   90.00
#
_symmetry.space_group_name_H-M   'P 1'
#
loop_
_entity.id
_entity.type
_entity.pdbx_description
1 polymer ?
#
loop_
_entity_poly.entity_id
_entity_poly.type
_entity_poly.pdbx_seq_one_letter_code
_entity_poly.pdbx_strand_id
1 'polypeptide(L)'
;MATALDMVRSSNGQPPSADGDAQRFLDECADMGADRVDAFTLYREFYEGDHGVELTDRAREYLERKGVRWSENFCEPMVDMVGERLTVTGFDPQIGDEEGGDDAQALAEWLKRSFWRANRLDETAGVVHSIALSRGESFGIVGYDNAKRRPTFSFNAPERMKACYCDDDPERMEYAVKTWDTDEAGPSNPDGRRVCRMNLYYPDRIERYYKLHSSHGRGGWAQWMDAPDSATGEAAAWPTPWVDAAGGPLGIPVVHFRNRAQGRPNGRSELVGVVPQNMLLNKQVLDLAMVIDNQGWPQRWATGVDPASATFKTAPGEMWVTNAKDASFGQFDTADLDPMLKAIDATLGRMARRSGMPLHMLMGGDAPSGEAMKTAEARLVKRCEDRSVSFGNRWEDAALMAVRLAALAGDLPVQVDLDQVTLDALWDSPESRDDKAEAETAVLYEALGVSKRTLLMRLGFDPDQEEERRGEESDAASLAAAKFFDSGGDTTEPVTPQPAQTMPPAGDA
;
A
#
# COMPACT_ATOMS: atom_id res chain seq x y z
N MET A 1 -15.22 -17.84 30.90
CA MET A 1 -14.24 -17.58 29.84
C MET A 1 -12.85 -17.87 30.40
N ALA A 2 -12.08 -18.74 29.73
CA ALA A 2 -10.71 -19.02 30.16
C ALA A 2 -9.78 -17.89 29.68
N THR A 3 -8.92 -17.38 30.53
CA THR A 3 -7.91 -16.38 30.18
C THR A 3 -6.70 -17.07 29.51
N ALA A 4 -5.77 -16.27 28.89
CA ALA A 4 -4.49 -16.81 28.42
C ALA A 4 -3.79 -17.62 29.52
N LEU A 5 -3.89 -17.17 30.75
CA LEU A 5 -3.46 -17.87 31.96
C LEU A 5 -4.15 -19.23 32.15
N ASP A 6 -5.45 -19.31 31.87
CA ASP A 6 -6.22 -20.54 32.01
C ASP A 6 -6.01 -21.51 30.85
N MET A 7 -5.70 -21.03 29.64
CA MET A 7 -5.37 -21.86 28.48
C MET A 7 -4.05 -22.62 28.66
N VAL A 8 -3.02 -21.95 29.18
CA VAL A 8 -1.75 -22.62 29.56
C VAL A 8 -2.01 -23.69 30.62
N ARG A 9 -3.00 -23.46 31.50
CA ARG A 9 -3.44 -24.45 32.51
C ARG A 9 -4.12 -25.68 31.89
N SER A 10 -4.81 -25.54 30.77
CA SER A 10 -5.58 -26.65 30.17
C SER A 10 -4.76 -27.55 29.24
N SER A 11 -3.67 -27.06 28.64
CA SER A 11 -2.89 -27.82 27.64
C SER A 11 -1.98 -28.92 28.19
N ASN A 12 -1.61 -28.88 29.48
CA ASN A 12 -0.61 -29.80 30.05
C ASN A 12 -1.09 -30.77 31.13
N GLY A 13 -2.38 -30.81 31.49
CA GLY A 13 -2.90 -31.83 32.43
C GLY A 13 -2.28 -31.84 33.82
N GLN A 14 -1.29 -30.99 34.12
CA GLN A 14 -0.70 -30.78 35.44
C GLN A 14 -1.13 -29.43 36.00
N PRO A 15 -1.41 -29.31 37.33
CA PRO A 15 -1.60 -28.02 37.94
C PRO A 15 -0.31 -27.20 37.76
N PRO A 16 -0.40 -26.00 37.19
CA PRO A 16 0.80 -25.21 36.88
C PRO A 16 1.52 -24.80 38.18
N SER A 17 2.83 -24.75 38.11
CA SER A 17 3.62 -23.88 38.99
C SER A 17 3.30 -22.43 38.56
N ALA A 18 2.30 -21.84 39.23
CA ALA A 18 1.26 -21.00 38.65
C ALA A 18 1.70 -19.68 37.98
N ASP A 19 2.86 -19.08 38.27
CA ASP A 19 3.17 -17.73 37.77
C ASP A 19 4.22 -17.68 36.62
N GLY A 20 5.09 -18.70 36.53
CA GLY A 20 6.21 -18.69 35.57
C GLY A 20 5.79 -18.98 34.13
N ASP A 21 4.91 -19.95 33.94
CA ASP A 21 4.52 -20.43 32.58
C ASP A 21 3.61 -19.42 31.86
N ALA A 22 2.74 -18.77 32.64
CA ALA A 22 1.89 -17.71 32.07
C ALA A 22 2.67 -16.45 31.67
N GLN A 23 3.63 -16.03 32.50
CA GLN A 23 4.51 -14.92 32.17
C GLN A 23 5.36 -15.25 30.93
N ARG A 24 5.85 -16.48 30.84
CA ARG A 24 6.59 -16.97 29.67
C ARG A 24 5.74 -16.92 28.40
N PHE A 25 4.49 -17.41 28.45
CA PHE A 25 3.58 -17.32 27.32
C PHE A 25 3.34 -15.86 26.89
N LEU A 26 3.14 -14.95 27.85
CA LEU A 26 2.97 -13.53 27.53
C LEU A 26 4.24 -12.88 26.97
N ASP A 27 5.44 -13.28 27.45
CA ASP A 27 6.70 -12.84 26.84
C ASP A 27 6.87 -13.38 25.41
N GLU A 28 6.48 -14.64 25.13
CA GLU A 28 6.46 -15.21 23.78
C GLU A 28 5.43 -14.52 22.85
N CYS A 29 4.26 -14.16 23.39
CA CYS A 29 3.27 -13.36 22.67
C CYS A 29 3.81 -11.98 22.31
N ALA A 30 4.50 -11.32 23.22
CA ALA A 30 5.06 -9.99 23.03
C ALA A 30 6.29 -9.97 22.11
N ASP A 31 6.93 -11.12 21.92
CA ASP A 31 8.09 -11.23 21.01
C ASP A 31 7.61 -11.20 19.55
N MET A 32 7.94 -10.11 18.86
CA MET A 32 7.63 -9.92 17.43
C MET A 32 8.62 -10.65 16.51
N GLY A 33 9.67 -11.25 17.07
CA GLY A 33 10.76 -11.90 16.33
C GLY A 33 11.76 -10.86 15.79
N ALA A 34 12.97 -10.86 16.31
CA ALA A 34 14.00 -9.90 15.90
C ALA A 34 14.25 -9.93 14.38
N ASP A 35 14.48 -11.11 13.82
CA ASP A 35 14.73 -11.30 12.38
C ASP A 35 13.58 -10.76 11.52
N ARG A 36 12.32 -10.89 11.98
CA ARG A 36 11.14 -10.39 11.28
C ARG A 36 11.09 -8.87 11.32
N VAL A 37 11.36 -8.26 12.47
CA VAL A 37 11.38 -6.80 12.64
C VAL A 37 12.54 -6.18 11.85
N ASP A 38 13.72 -6.82 11.86
CA ASP A 38 14.88 -6.39 11.08
C ASP A 38 14.59 -6.43 9.57
N ALA A 39 13.91 -7.48 9.10
CA ALA A 39 13.48 -7.57 7.71
C ALA A 39 12.49 -6.46 7.33
N PHE A 40 11.51 -6.14 8.19
CA PHE A 40 10.59 -5.03 7.95
C PHE A 40 11.29 -3.68 7.94
N THR A 41 12.25 -3.48 8.84
CA THR A 41 13.08 -2.27 8.89
C THR A 41 13.87 -2.12 7.60
N LEU A 42 14.54 -3.18 7.16
CA LEU A 42 15.27 -3.20 5.89
C LEU A 42 14.37 -2.83 4.70
N TYR A 43 13.21 -3.48 4.56
CA TYR A 43 12.30 -3.20 3.44
C TYR A 43 11.73 -1.79 3.51
N ARG A 44 11.46 -1.26 4.70
CA ARG A 44 11.03 0.12 4.88
C ARG A 44 12.10 1.09 4.41
N GLU A 45 13.35 0.93 4.86
CA GLU A 45 14.47 1.80 4.49
C GLU A 45 14.71 1.80 2.97
N PHE A 46 14.58 0.62 2.32
CA PHE A 46 14.68 0.53 0.87
C PHE A 46 13.47 1.11 0.15
N TYR A 47 12.27 1.00 0.70
CA TYR A 47 11.10 1.61 0.11
C TYR A 47 11.13 3.14 0.23
N GLU A 48 11.49 3.66 1.40
CA GLU A 48 11.58 5.10 1.69
C GLU A 48 12.84 5.77 1.10
N GLY A 49 13.79 4.98 0.59
CA GLY A 49 15.06 5.49 0.04
C GLY A 49 16.09 5.88 1.10
N ASP A 50 15.82 5.59 2.37
CA ASP A 50 16.71 5.89 3.50
C ASP A 50 17.81 4.83 3.71
N HIS A 51 17.89 3.87 2.80
CA HIS A 51 18.89 2.81 2.85
C HIS A 51 20.29 3.37 2.58
N GLY A 52 21.26 2.93 3.37
CA GLY A 52 22.67 3.19 3.11
C GLY A 52 23.18 2.38 1.91
N VAL A 53 24.16 2.91 1.21
CA VAL A 53 24.94 2.13 0.23
C VAL A 53 26.06 1.43 0.96
N GLU A 54 26.19 0.10 0.80
CA GLU A 54 27.36 -0.62 1.30
C GLU A 54 28.60 -0.17 0.51
N LEU A 55 29.45 0.60 1.16
CA LEU A 55 30.60 1.22 0.56
C LEU A 55 31.89 0.57 1.07
N THR A 56 32.85 0.40 0.16
CA THR A 56 34.24 0.19 0.57
C THR A 56 34.72 1.43 1.33
N ASP A 57 35.69 1.28 2.25
CA ASP A 57 36.22 2.41 3.02
C ASP A 57 36.70 3.54 2.11
N ARG A 58 37.30 3.21 0.96
CA ARG A 58 37.75 4.18 -0.04
C ARG A 58 36.59 4.95 -0.68
N ALA A 59 35.49 4.27 -0.98
CA ALA A 59 34.31 4.90 -1.55
C ALA A 59 33.58 5.79 -0.54
N ARG A 60 33.54 5.37 0.73
CA ARG A 60 33.00 6.16 1.85
C ARG A 60 33.81 7.45 2.03
N GLU A 61 35.13 7.37 2.12
CA GLU A 61 36.03 8.53 2.24
C GLU A 61 35.88 9.48 1.05
N TYR A 62 35.69 8.94 -0.16
CA TYR A 62 35.45 9.75 -1.36
C TYR A 62 34.14 10.55 -1.25
N LEU A 63 33.02 9.93 -0.86
CA LEU A 63 31.72 10.61 -0.71
C LEU A 63 31.72 11.62 0.44
N GLU A 64 32.29 11.27 1.58
CA GLU A 64 32.44 12.17 2.74
C GLU A 64 33.21 13.44 2.36
N ARG A 65 34.31 13.28 1.64
CA ARG A 65 35.12 14.41 1.16
C ARG A 65 34.37 15.30 0.16
N LYS A 66 33.44 14.72 -0.63
CA LYS A 66 32.59 15.46 -1.59
C LYS A 66 31.35 16.05 -0.91
N GLY A 67 31.01 15.64 0.30
CA GLY A 67 29.78 16.06 0.99
C GLY A 67 28.49 15.58 0.32
N VAL A 68 28.56 14.49 -0.45
CA VAL A 68 27.43 13.95 -1.21
C VAL A 68 26.87 12.75 -0.45
N ARG A 69 25.59 12.82 -0.13
CA ARG A 69 24.78 11.65 0.22
C ARG A 69 23.90 11.34 -0.98
N TRP A 70 24.01 10.14 -1.48
CA TRP A 70 23.29 9.76 -2.67
C TRP A 70 23.01 8.25 -2.68
N SER A 71 21.78 7.88 -3.06
CA SER A 71 21.38 6.51 -3.36
C SER A 71 20.30 6.53 -4.42
N GLU A 72 20.42 5.65 -5.43
CA GLU A 72 19.32 5.39 -6.36
C GLU A 72 18.33 4.45 -5.71
N ASN A 73 17.05 4.78 -5.80
CA ASN A 73 15.97 3.97 -5.27
C ASN A 73 14.98 3.56 -6.36
N PHE A 74 15.04 2.29 -6.75
CA PHE A 74 14.05 1.67 -7.64
C PHE A 74 13.08 0.75 -6.89
N CYS A 75 13.19 0.67 -5.55
CA CYS A 75 12.32 -0.16 -4.75
C CYS A 75 10.92 0.45 -4.60
N GLU A 76 10.85 1.77 -4.38
CA GLU A 76 9.60 2.53 -4.28
C GLU A 76 8.73 2.37 -5.54
N PRO A 77 9.19 2.74 -6.77
CA PRO A 77 8.34 2.61 -7.96
C PRO A 77 7.92 1.17 -8.24
N MET A 78 8.70 0.16 -7.82
CA MET A 78 8.31 -1.24 -8.00
C MET A 78 7.18 -1.71 -7.09
N VAL A 79 6.99 -1.08 -5.95
CA VAL A 79 5.85 -1.30 -5.05
C VAL A 79 4.66 -0.47 -5.53
N ASP A 80 4.90 0.80 -5.83
CA ASP A 80 3.85 1.77 -6.13
C ASP A 80 3.11 1.45 -7.42
N MET A 81 3.80 0.99 -8.46
CA MET A 81 3.15 0.55 -9.70
C MET A 81 2.11 -0.56 -9.50
N VAL A 82 2.28 -1.40 -8.48
CA VAL A 82 1.26 -2.39 -8.10
C VAL A 82 0.22 -1.75 -7.18
N GLY A 83 0.67 -0.98 -6.18
CA GLY A 83 -0.20 -0.35 -5.18
C GLY A 83 -1.20 0.63 -5.78
N GLU A 84 -0.77 1.48 -6.72
CA GLU A 84 -1.59 2.47 -7.41
C GLU A 84 -2.74 1.86 -8.24
N ARG A 85 -2.58 0.60 -8.68
CA ARG A 85 -3.60 -0.15 -9.43
C ARG A 85 -4.55 -0.95 -8.53
N LEU A 86 -4.38 -0.89 -7.21
CA LEU A 86 -5.20 -1.61 -6.24
C LEU A 86 -6.20 -0.66 -5.56
N THR A 87 -7.20 -0.22 -6.31
CA THR A 87 -8.23 0.69 -5.81
C THR A 87 -9.53 -0.06 -5.57
N VAL A 88 -9.97 -0.11 -4.30
CA VAL A 88 -11.29 -0.65 -3.93
C VAL A 88 -12.35 0.41 -4.20
N THR A 89 -13.37 0.06 -4.96
CA THR A 89 -14.47 0.96 -5.36
C THR A 89 -15.73 0.78 -4.52
N GLY A 90 -15.90 -0.39 -3.90
CA GLY A 90 -17.06 -0.71 -3.07
C GLY A 90 -17.12 -2.17 -2.65
N PHE A 91 -18.31 -2.55 -2.19
CA PHE A 91 -18.63 -3.93 -1.85
C PHE A 91 -19.97 -4.29 -2.49
N ASP A 92 -20.08 -5.54 -2.94
CA ASP A 92 -21.30 -6.14 -3.46
C ASP A 92 -21.81 -7.18 -2.45
N PRO A 93 -22.79 -6.81 -1.60
CA PRO A 93 -23.38 -7.74 -0.65
C PRO A 93 -24.35 -8.70 -1.34
N GLN A 94 -24.27 -9.97 -0.95
CA GLN A 94 -25.24 -10.99 -1.31
C GLN A 94 -25.91 -11.51 -0.03
N ILE A 95 -27.24 -11.56 0.00
CA ILE A 95 -28.04 -11.93 1.17
C ILE A 95 -28.91 -13.13 0.79
N GLY A 96 -28.52 -14.31 1.29
CA GLY A 96 -29.21 -15.57 0.95
C GLY A 96 -29.04 -15.92 -0.52
N ASP A 97 -30.10 -16.45 -1.15
CA ASP A 97 -30.12 -16.87 -2.56
C ASP A 97 -30.56 -15.74 -3.54
N GLU A 98 -30.84 -14.54 -3.02
CA GLU A 98 -31.29 -13.39 -3.83
C GLU A 98 -30.12 -12.48 -4.22
N GLU A 99 -29.78 -12.43 -5.49
CA GLU A 99 -28.81 -11.47 -6.04
C GLU A 99 -29.49 -10.09 -6.21
N GLY A 100 -28.90 -9.03 -5.61
CA GLY A 100 -29.24 -7.64 -5.95
C GLY A 100 -30.56 -7.12 -5.38
N GLY A 101 -31.06 -7.69 -4.28
CA GLY A 101 -32.27 -7.20 -3.60
C GLY A 101 -32.09 -5.81 -2.95
N ASP A 102 -33.22 -5.13 -2.64
CA ASP A 102 -33.22 -3.80 -2.02
C ASP A 102 -32.39 -3.76 -0.71
N ASP A 103 -32.39 -4.85 0.08
CA ASP A 103 -31.61 -4.99 1.30
C ASP A 103 -30.12 -5.07 1.03
N ALA A 104 -29.69 -5.76 -0.03
CA ALA A 104 -28.28 -5.84 -0.43
C ALA A 104 -27.78 -4.47 -0.90
N GLN A 105 -28.56 -3.75 -1.67
CA GLN A 105 -28.22 -2.40 -2.10
C GLN A 105 -28.14 -1.42 -0.92
N ALA A 106 -29.09 -1.48 0.02
CA ALA A 106 -29.06 -0.65 1.22
C ALA A 106 -27.81 -0.95 2.09
N LEU A 107 -27.40 -2.22 2.18
CA LEU A 107 -26.19 -2.63 2.89
C LEU A 107 -24.92 -2.15 2.17
N ALA A 108 -24.86 -2.22 0.85
CA ALA A 108 -23.74 -1.70 0.04
C ALA A 108 -23.55 -0.19 0.25
N GLU A 109 -24.62 0.58 0.19
CA GLU A 109 -24.58 2.03 0.45
C GLU A 109 -24.17 2.36 1.89
N TRP A 110 -24.67 1.58 2.85
CA TRP A 110 -24.28 1.74 4.26
C TRP A 110 -22.79 1.45 4.46
N LEU A 111 -22.24 0.36 3.89
CA LEU A 111 -20.82 0.03 3.92
C LEU A 111 -19.99 1.15 3.31
N LYS A 112 -20.39 1.66 2.14
CA LYS A 112 -19.70 2.76 1.47
C LYS A 112 -19.68 4.05 2.31
N ARG A 113 -20.79 4.39 2.97
CA ARG A 113 -20.91 5.63 3.75
C ARG A 113 -20.36 5.50 5.17
N SER A 114 -20.82 4.46 5.90
CA SER A 114 -20.61 4.37 7.35
C SER A 114 -19.35 3.61 7.74
N PHE A 115 -18.83 2.74 6.86
CA PHE A 115 -17.58 2.04 7.07
C PHE A 115 -16.46 2.64 6.23
N TRP A 116 -16.58 2.67 4.88
CA TRP A 116 -15.48 3.08 4.00
C TRP A 116 -15.14 4.57 4.13
N ARG A 117 -16.06 5.46 3.73
CA ARG A 117 -15.83 6.92 3.76
C ARG A 117 -15.66 7.47 5.16
N ALA A 118 -16.44 6.97 6.14
CA ALA A 118 -16.37 7.44 7.52
C ALA A 118 -15.02 7.17 8.19
N ASN A 119 -14.27 6.15 7.73
CA ASN A 119 -12.92 5.83 8.18
C ASN A 119 -11.83 6.31 7.21
N ARG A 120 -12.18 7.07 6.14
CA ARG A 120 -11.24 7.52 5.10
C ARG A 120 -10.46 6.36 4.49
N LEU A 121 -11.13 5.26 4.21
CA LEU A 121 -10.48 4.08 3.65
C LEU A 121 -10.10 4.27 2.17
N ASP A 122 -10.69 5.24 1.49
CA ASP A 122 -10.25 5.76 0.19
C ASP A 122 -8.78 6.21 0.20
N GLU A 123 -8.28 6.76 1.31
CA GLU A 123 -6.88 7.14 1.53
C GLU A 123 -6.09 6.02 2.22
N THR A 124 -6.65 5.47 3.31
CA THR A 124 -5.94 4.53 4.19
C THR A 124 -5.69 3.18 3.53
N ALA A 125 -6.56 2.72 2.61
CA ALA A 125 -6.40 1.45 1.91
C ALA A 125 -5.11 1.40 1.09
N GLY A 126 -4.76 2.50 0.40
CA GLY A 126 -3.48 2.61 -0.30
C GLY A 126 -2.28 2.41 0.62
N VAL A 127 -2.31 2.98 1.83
CA VAL A 127 -1.25 2.79 2.85
C VAL A 127 -1.19 1.34 3.31
N VAL A 128 -2.33 0.70 3.58
CA VAL A 128 -2.41 -0.73 3.95
C VAL A 128 -1.79 -1.60 2.87
N HIS A 129 -2.13 -1.35 1.60
CA HIS A 129 -1.63 -2.09 0.46
C HIS A 129 -0.11 -1.88 0.25
N SER A 130 0.37 -0.62 0.25
CA SER A 130 1.80 -0.31 0.06
C SER A 130 2.66 -0.96 1.15
N ILE A 131 2.19 -0.99 2.40
CA ILE A 131 2.91 -1.64 3.49
C ILE A 131 2.87 -3.17 3.34
N ALA A 132 1.73 -3.76 2.97
CA ALA A 132 1.65 -5.18 2.69
C ALA A 132 2.56 -5.60 1.51
N LEU A 133 2.62 -4.80 0.46
CA LEU A 133 3.49 -5.04 -0.69
C LEU A 133 4.98 -4.88 -0.34
N SER A 134 5.33 -3.79 0.34
CA SER A 134 6.73 -3.48 0.67
C SER A 134 7.30 -4.37 1.77
N ARG A 135 6.55 -4.62 2.85
CA ARG A 135 7.02 -5.40 4.02
C ARG A 135 6.56 -6.86 3.99
N GLY A 136 5.58 -7.19 3.14
CA GLY A 136 4.98 -8.52 3.01
C GLY A 136 3.65 -8.65 3.71
N GLU A 137 3.40 -7.84 4.73
CA GLU A 137 2.17 -7.90 5.52
C GLU A 137 1.81 -6.56 6.14
N SER A 138 0.52 -6.35 6.40
CA SER A 138 -0.03 -5.23 7.15
C SER A 138 -1.28 -5.67 7.91
N PHE A 139 -1.73 -4.85 8.86
CA PHE A 139 -2.85 -5.21 9.72
C PHE A 139 -3.88 -4.09 9.83
N GLY A 140 -5.14 -4.49 9.89
CA GLY A 140 -6.25 -3.66 10.27
C GLY A 140 -6.91 -4.17 11.55
N ILE A 141 -7.46 -3.29 12.37
CA ILE A 141 -8.31 -3.66 13.50
C ILE A 141 -9.65 -2.99 13.29
N VAL A 142 -10.70 -3.79 13.23
CA VAL A 142 -12.08 -3.33 13.15
C VAL A 142 -12.65 -3.21 14.57
N GLY A 143 -13.24 -2.09 14.88
CA GLY A 143 -13.88 -1.82 16.15
C GLY A 143 -15.21 -1.09 15.97
N TYR A 144 -15.81 -0.62 17.06
CA TYR A 144 -17.03 0.15 17.03
C TYR A 144 -16.92 1.38 17.93
N ASP A 145 -17.25 2.56 17.39
CA ASP A 145 -17.33 3.81 18.15
C ASP A 145 -18.79 4.03 18.60
N ASN A 146 -19.07 3.69 19.85
CA ASN A 146 -20.41 3.85 20.44
C ASN A 146 -20.89 5.31 20.46
N ALA A 147 -19.99 6.28 20.59
CA ALA A 147 -20.35 7.69 20.63
C ALA A 147 -20.78 8.21 19.25
N LYS A 148 -20.15 7.73 18.19
CA LYS A 148 -20.46 8.10 16.81
C LYS A 148 -21.37 7.09 16.12
N ARG A 149 -21.70 5.99 16.80
CA ARG A 149 -22.57 4.91 16.31
C ARG A 149 -22.13 4.42 14.92
N ARG A 150 -20.87 4.02 14.79
CA ARG A 150 -20.31 3.54 13.52
C ARG A 150 -19.13 2.61 13.74
N PRO A 151 -18.88 1.67 12.81
CA PRO A 151 -17.67 0.88 12.83
C PRO A 151 -16.44 1.72 12.57
N THR A 152 -15.32 1.32 13.15
CA THR A 152 -14.02 1.96 12.98
C THR A 152 -13.02 0.98 12.39
N PHE A 153 -12.08 1.48 11.62
CA PHE A 153 -10.93 0.74 11.13
C PHE A 153 -9.65 1.45 11.53
N SER A 154 -8.72 0.71 12.14
CA SER A 154 -7.42 1.22 12.56
C SER A 154 -6.33 0.45 11.84
N PHE A 155 -5.55 1.13 11.00
CA PHE A 155 -4.34 0.57 10.42
C PHE A 155 -3.26 0.34 11.50
N ASN A 156 -2.52 -0.76 11.38
CA ASN A 156 -1.42 -1.11 12.25
C ASN A 156 -0.24 -1.70 11.45
N ALA A 157 0.95 -1.17 11.74
CA ALA A 157 2.17 -1.62 11.10
C ALA A 157 2.59 -3.02 11.61
N PRO A 158 3.19 -3.86 10.74
CA PRO A 158 3.53 -5.24 11.07
C PRO A 158 4.62 -5.38 12.15
N GLU A 159 5.40 -4.33 12.42
CA GLU A 159 6.39 -4.30 13.49
C GLU A 159 5.76 -4.38 14.89
N ARG A 160 4.48 -4.04 15.01
CA ARG A 160 3.74 -3.99 16.27
C ARG A 160 2.64 -5.03 16.39
N MET A 161 2.44 -5.83 15.33
CA MET A 161 1.39 -6.83 15.29
C MET A 161 1.90 -8.18 14.82
N LYS A 162 1.30 -9.22 15.37
CA LYS A 162 1.54 -10.61 14.99
C LYS A 162 0.21 -11.35 14.95
N ALA A 163 -0.03 -12.13 13.90
CA ALA A 163 -1.14 -13.08 13.82
C ALA A 163 -0.59 -14.49 14.08
N CYS A 164 -1.25 -15.23 14.94
CA CYS A 164 -0.94 -16.62 15.24
C CYS A 164 -2.03 -17.48 14.61
N TYR A 165 -1.60 -18.45 13.80
CA TYR A 165 -2.47 -19.34 13.05
C TYR A 165 -2.43 -20.73 13.67
N CYS A 166 -3.48 -21.52 13.45
CA CYS A 166 -3.51 -22.90 13.87
C CYS A 166 -2.47 -23.72 13.10
N ASP A 167 -1.84 -24.66 13.76
CA ASP A 167 -0.81 -25.50 13.13
C ASP A 167 -1.36 -26.38 12.01
N ASP A 168 -2.64 -26.76 12.10
CA ASP A 168 -3.35 -27.62 11.15
C ASP A 168 -3.97 -26.82 9.98
N ASP A 169 -4.15 -25.50 10.14
CA ASP A 169 -4.78 -24.63 9.15
C ASP A 169 -4.13 -23.23 9.13
N PRO A 170 -3.26 -22.93 8.15
CA PRO A 170 -2.57 -21.66 8.04
C PRO A 170 -3.48 -20.48 7.63
N GLU A 171 -4.75 -20.73 7.33
CA GLU A 171 -5.75 -19.69 7.05
C GLU A 171 -6.61 -19.34 8.29
N ARG A 172 -6.68 -20.24 9.26
CA ARG A 172 -7.44 -20.06 10.49
C ARG A 172 -6.60 -19.39 11.58
N MET A 173 -6.86 -18.10 11.82
CA MET A 173 -6.22 -17.34 12.88
C MET A 173 -6.74 -17.83 14.25
N GLU A 174 -5.85 -18.20 15.15
CA GLU A 174 -6.16 -18.59 16.52
C GLU A 174 -6.29 -17.37 17.43
N TYR A 175 -5.34 -16.46 17.33
CA TYR A 175 -5.35 -15.14 18.00
C TYR A 175 -4.40 -14.17 17.32
N ALA A 176 -4.57 -12.89 17.62
CA ALA A 176 -3.66 -11.85 17.19
C ALA A 176 -3.11 -11.05 18.39
N VAL A 177 -1.91 -10.53 18.23
CA VAL A 177 -1.19 -9.76 19.25
C VAL A 177 -0.87 -8.39 18.70
N LYS A 178 -1.12 -7.34 19.52
CA LYS A 178 -0.63 -5.99 19.30
C LYS A 178 0.19 -5.53 20.49
N THR A 179 1.39 -4.98 20.24
CA THR A 179 2.24 -4.36 21.27
C THR A 179 2.58 -2.92 20.90
N TRP A 180 2.59 -2.05 21.88
CA TRP A 180 3.01 -0.65 21.71
C TRP A 180 3.39 -0.02 23.04
N ASP A 181 4.24 1.01 22.98
CA ASP A 181 4.58 1.82 24.14
C ASP A 181 3.59 2.98 24.28
N THR A 182 3.21 3.28 25.51
CA THR A 182 2.35 4.41 25.86
C THR A 182 2.69 4.95 27.24
N ASP A 183 2.37 6.22 27.47
CA ASP A 183 2.39 6.93 28.75
C ASP A 183 0.98 7.29 29.23
N GLU A 184 -0.04 6.67 28.63
CA GLU A 184 -1.44 6.90 28.98
C GLU A 184 -1.71 6.64 30.46
N ALA A 185 -2.25 7.65 31.15
CA ALA A 185 -2.69 7.54 32.52
C ALA A 185 -4.08 6.86 32.60
N GLY A 186 -4.26 6.00 33.58
CA GLY A 186 -5.50 5.26 33.78
C GLY A 186 -5.47 4.43 35.07
N PRO A 187 -6.51 3.62 35.35
CA PRO A 187 -6.59 2.83 36.60
C PRO A 187 -5.37 1.92 36.82
N SER A 188 -4.80 1.38 35.73
CA SER A 188 -3.62 0.50 35.81
C SER A 188 -2.28 1.28 35.74
N ASN A 189 -2.29 2.54 35.33
CA ASN A 189 -1.11 3.40 35.20
C ASN A 189 -1.44 4.83 35.69
N PRO A 190 -1.72 5.03 36.98
CA PRO A 190 -2.20 6.32 37.49
C PRO A 190 -1.16 7.44 37.35
N ASP A 191 0.12 7.09 37.37
CA ASP A 191 1.24 8.05 37.26
C ASP A 191 1.59 8.42 35.82
N GLY A 192 0.94 7.83 34.79
CA GLY A 192 1.29 8.04 33.39
C GLY A 192 2.74 7.64 33.06
N ARG A 193 3.26 6.58 33.67
CA ARG A 193 4.61 6.08 33.36
C ARG A 193 4.64 5.43 31.98
N ARG A 194 5.77 5.49 31.32
CA ARG A 194 5.95 4.77 30.07
C ARG A 194 5.89 3.26 30.29
N VAL A 195 4.95 2.62 29.63
CA VAL A 195 4.69 1.18 29.72
C VAL A 195 4.60 0.58 28.32
N CYS A 196 5.01 -0.67 28.20
CA CYS A 196 4.68 -1.48 27.04
C CYS A 196 3.29 -2.08 27.27
N ARG A 197 2.34 -1.83 26.37
CA ARG A 197 1.02 -2.46 26.36
C ARG A 197 0.98 -3.62 25.38
N MET A 198 0.15 -4.61 25.68
CA MET A 198 -0.13 -5.72 24.81
C MET A 198 -1.61 -6.05 24.87
N ASN A 199 -2.23 -6.19 23.68
CA ASN A 199 -3.56 -6.74 23.53
C ASN A 199 -3.48 -8.09 22.82
N LEU A 200 -4.19 -9.07 23.34
CA LEU A 200 -4.45 -10.37 22.73
C LEU A 200 -5.90 -10.38 22.27
N TYR A 201 -6.11 -10.60 20.99
CA TYR A 201 -7.42 -10.64 20.35
C TYR A 201 -7.79 -12.09 20.06
N TYR A 202 -8.71 -12.63 20.83
CA TYR A 202 -9.31 -13.96 20.63
C TYR A 202 -10.69 -13.82 19.94
N PRO A 203 -11.25 -14.91 19.43
CA PRO A 203 -12.57 -14.86 18.80
C PRO A 203 -13.71 -14.42 19.74
N ASP A 204 -13.57 -14.68 21.05
CA ASP A 204 -14.59 -14.52 22.06
C ASP A 204 -14.26 -13.47 23.14
N ARG A 205 -13.02 -12.97 23.16
CA ARG A 205 -12.56 -12.00 24.17
C ARG A 205 -11.33 -11.22 23.73
N ILE A 206 -11.11 -10.10 24.40
CA ILE A 206 -9.88 -9.30 24.28
C ILE A 206 -9.22 -9.22 25.65
N GLU A 207 -7.97 -9.68 25.74
CA GLU A 207 -7.17 -9.60 26.95
C GLU A 207 -6.16 -8.46 26.79
N ARG A 208 -6.05 -7.62 27.83
CA ARG A 208 -5.18 -6.45 27.83
C ARG A 208 -4.17 -6.55 28.94
N TYR A 209 -2.90 -6.34 28.59
CA TYR A 209 -1.77 -6.42 29.51
C TYR A 209 -0.88 -5.20 29.39
N TYR A 210 -0.10 -4.98 30.43
CA TYR A 210 0.99 -4.00 30.41
C TYR A 210 2.21 -4.49 31.16
N LYS A 211 3.39 -3.95 30.78
CA LYS A 211 4.67 -4.20 31.45
C LYS A 211 5.40 -2.87 31.63
N LEU A 212 5.83 -2.58 32.86
CA LEU A 212 6.62 -1.38 33.14
C LEU A 212 7.98 -1.47 32.49
N HIS A 213 8.43 -0.41 31.82
CA HIS A 213 9.82 -0.24 31.42
C HIS A 213 10.67 0.01 32.67
N SER A 214 11.16 -1.04 33.30
CA SER A 214 12.08 -0.91 34.43
C SER A 214 13.52 -1.00 33.95
N SER A 215 14.39 -0.12 34.44
CA SER A 215 15.85 -0.13 34.22
C SER A 215 16.51 -1.41 34.74
N HIS A 216 15.77 -2.26 35.43
CA HIS A 216 16.26 -3.48 36.09
C HIS A 216 15.61 -4.78 35.56
N GLY A 217 14.82 -4.73 34.48
CA GLY A 217 14.34 -5.92 33.74
C GLY A 217 13.43 -6.90 34.49
N ARG A 218 12.89 -6.55 35.66
CA ARG A 218 12.15 -7.48 36.56
C ARG A 218 10.66 -7.20 36.73
N GLY A 219 10.02 -6.52 35.76
CA GLY A 219 8.55 -6.39 35.76
C GLY A 219 7.91 -7.50 34.93
N GLY A 220 6.98 -8.28 35.50
CA GLY A 220 6.10 -9.18 34.76
C GLY A 220 4.98 -8.42 34.07
N TRP A 221 4.28 -9.11 33.16
CA TRP A 221 3.04 -8.63 32.58
C TRP A 221 1.95 -8.60 33.65
N ALA A 222 1.21 -7.50 33.71
CA ALA A 222 0.06 -7.30 34.56
C ALA A 222 -1.17 -6.97 33.69
N GLN A 223 -2.34 -7.23 34.25
CA GLN A 223 -3.62 -6.93 33.60
C GLN A 223 -3.81 -5.42 33.48
N TRP A 224 -4.18 -4.95 32.28
CA TRP A 224 -4.60 -3.57 32.07
C TRP A 224 -6.11 -3.46 32.24
N MET A 225 -6.53 -2.67 33.20
CA MET A 225 -7.93 -2.35 33.45
C MET A 225 -8.26 -1.02 32.75
N ASP A 226 -9.30 -1.02 31.92
CA ASP A 226 -9.85 0.20 31.35
C ASP A 226 -10.58 1.02 32.43
N ALA A 227 -10.80 2.30 32.15
CA ALA A 227 -11.60 3.13 33.03
C ALA A 227 -13.04 2.56 33.14
N PRO A 228 -13.69 2.72 34.29
CA PRO A 228 -15.11 2.40 34.42
C PRO A 228 -15.96 3.11 33.37
N ASP A 229 -17.03 2.49 32.94
CA ASP A 229 -17.99 3.11 32.02
C ASP A 229 -18.48 4.45 32.61
N SER A 230 -18.33 5.52 31.81
CA SER A 230 -18.68 6.88 32.26
C SER A 230 -20.18 7.11 32.47
N ALA A 231 -21.03 6.28 31.86
CA ALA A 231 -22.48 6.39 31.96
C ALA A 231 -23.07 5.55 33.12
N THR A 232 -22.53 4.34 33.33
CA THR A 232 -23.03 3.39 34.33
C THR A 232 -22.19 3.35 35.59
N GLY A 233 -20.93 3.79 35.56
CA GLY A 233 -19.95 3.66 36.63
C GLY A 233 -19.49 2.23 36.89
N GLU A 234 -19.88 1.28 36.04
CA GLU A 234 -19.51 -0.13 36.19
C GLU A 234 -18.03 -0.32 35.80
N ALA A 235 -17.31 -1.14 36.56
CA ALA A 235 -15.94 -1.50 36.26
C ALA A 235 -15.86 -2.25 34.93
N ALA A 236 -14.89 -1.91 34.10
CA ALA A 236 -14.64 -2.62 32.87
C ALA A 236 -14.35 -4.10 33.13
N ALA A 237 -15.05 -4.98 32.40
CA ALA A 237 -14.81 -6.42 32.50
C ALA A 237 -13.42 -6.77 32.00
N TRP A 238 -12.72 -7.67 32.70
CA TRP A 238 -11.47 -8.24 32.25
C TRP A 238 -11.51 -9.79 32.38
N PRO A 239 -11.23 -10.57 31.31
CA PRO A 239 -11.08 -10.12 29.93
C PRO A 239 -12.33 -9.43 29.38
N THR A 240 -12.14 -8.50 28.43
CA THR A 240 -13.28 -7.85 27.79
C THR A 240 -14.04 -8.87 26.94
N PRO A 241 -15.33 -9.14 27.19
CA PRO A 241 -16.12 -10.05 26.36
C PRO A 241 -16.20 -9.53 24.91
N TRP A 242 -16.01 -10.44 23.95
CA TRP A 242 -16.11 -10.13 22.53
C TRP A 242 -17.10 -11.13 21.90
N VAL A 243 -18.38 -10.94 22.22
CA VAL A 243 -19.46 -11.88 21.92
C VAL A 243 -20.66 -11.15 21.33
N ASP A 244 -21.44 -11.85 20.55
CA ASP A 244 -22.71 -11.40 20.01
C ASP A 244 -23.82 -11.33 21.07
N ALA A 245 -25.04 -10.93 20.66
CA ALA A 245 -26.19 -10.85 21.53
C ALA A 245 -26.64 -12.22 22.11
N ALA A 246 -26.31 -13.32 21.46
CA ALA A 246 -26.59 -14.68 21.89
C ALA A 246 -25.47 -15.27 22.79
N GLY A 247 -24.37 -14.56 22.96
CA GLY A 247 -23.17 -15.01 23.69
C GLY A 247 -22.19 -15.85 22.85
N GLY A 248 -22.38 -15.93 21.54
CA GLY A 248 -21.47 -16.55 20.61
C GLY A 248 -20.25 -15.66 20.31
N PRO A 249 -19.13 -16.23 19.84
CA PRO A 249 -17.94 -15.44 19.51
C PRO A 249 -18.17 -14.55 18.28
N LEU A 250 -17.80 -13.28 18.35
CA LEU A 250 -17.87 -12.35 17.21
C LEU A 250 -16.82 -12.62 16.14
N GLY A 251 -15.75 -13.36 16.49
CA GLY A 251 -14.58 -13.55 15.65
C GLY A 251 -13.45 -12.58 15.99
N ILE A 252 -12.28 -12.77 15.38
CA ILE A 252 -11.11 -11.92 15.65
C ILE A 252 -11.25 -10.59 14.92
N PRO A 253 -11.20 -9.43 15.62
CA PRO A 253 -11.37 -8.13 14.98
C PRO A 253 -10.14 -7.67 14.20
N VAL A 254 -9.12 -8.51 14.09
CA VAL A 254 -7.86 -8.22 13.40
C VAL A 254 -7.89 -8.82 12.01
N VAL A 255 -7.67 -7.98 11.01
CA VAL A 255 -7.56 -8.37 9.61
C VAL A 255 -6.10 -8.34 9.20
N HIS A 256 -5.59 -9.45 8.67
CA HIS A 256 -4.19 -9.61 8.29
C HIS A 256 -4.05 -9.64 6.77
N PHE A 257 -3.59 -8.54 6.19
CA PHE A 257 -3.29 -8.40 4.77
C PHE A 257 -1.93 -9.02 4.46
N ARG A 258 -1.93 -10.22 3.87
CA ARG A 258 -0.72 -10.97 3.55
C ARG A 258 -0.44 -10.92 2.06
N ASN A 259 0.67 -10.30 1.68
CA ASN A 259 1.11 -10.36 0.30
C ASN A 259 1.80 -11.70 0.00
N ARG A 260 1.36 -12.43 -1.03
CA ARG A 260 1.98 -13.67 -1.50
C ARG A 260 2.17 -14.72 -0.40
N ALA A 261 1.18 -14.92 0.43
CA ALA A 261 1.25 -15.88 1.55
C ALA A 261 1.56 -17.32 1.08
N GLN A 262 0.89 -17.78 0.01
CA GLN A 262 1.15 -19.10 -0.61
C GLN A 262 1.18 -20.25 0.41
N GLY A 263 0.19 -20.31 1.31
CA GLY A 263 0.10 -21.31 2.37
C GLY A 263 1.05 -21.07 3.57
N ARG A 264 1.66 -19.90 3.68
CA ARG A 264 2.49 -19.51 4.83
C ARG A 264 1.68 -18.63 5.78
N PRO A 265 1.94 -18.67 7.09
CA PRO A 265 1.29 -17.80 8.05
C PRO A 265 1.63 -16.31 7.81
N ASN A 266 2.81 -16.02 7.28
CA ASN A 266 3.29 -14.67 7.01
C ASN A 266 3.33 -14.40 5.50
N GLY A 267 3.15 -13.13 5.12
CA GLY A 267 3.30 -12.67 3.76
C GLY A 267 4.77 -12.56 3.32
N ARG A 268 4.96 -12.20 2.06
CA ARG A 268 6.29 -12.00 1.47
C ARG A 268 6.37 -10.65 0.76
N SER A 269 7.37 -9.85 1.09
CA SER A 269 7.64 -8.58 0.43
C SER A 269 7.91 -8.75 -1.08
N GLU A 270 7.43 -7.80 -1.87
CA GLU A 270 7.79 -7.68 -3.29
C GLU A 270 9.27 -7.32 -3.46
N LEU A 271 9.88 -6.72 -2.43
CA LEU A 271 11.26 -6.23 -2.44
C LEU A 271 12.31 -7.33 -2.18
N VAL A 272 11.93 -8.52 -1.72
CA VAL A 272 12.86 -9.62 -1.39
C VAL A 272 13.91 -9.89 -2.47
N GLY A 273 13.54 -9.77 -3.72
CA GLY A 273 14.46 -10.02 -4.82
C GLY A 273 14.98 -8.78 -5.51
N VAL A 274 14.48 -7.61 -5.12
CA VAL A 274 14.83 -6.31 -5.71
C VAL A 274 15.95 -5.65 -4.93
N VAL A 275 15.90 -5.70 -3.60
CA VAL A 275 16.90 -5.12 -2.69
C VAL A 275 18.34 -5.46 -3.07
N PRO A 276 18.75 -6.74 -3.26
CA PRO A 276 20.13 -7.05 -3.63
C PRO A 276 20.54 -6.47 -4.98
N GLN A 277 19.58 -6.32 -5.90
CA GLN A 277 19.84 -5.73 -7.22
C GLN A 277 19.95 -4.21 -7.15
N ASN A 278 19.14 -3.56 -6.31
CA ASN A 278 19.23 -2.14 -6.05
C ASN A 278 20.57 -1.78 -5.37
N MET A 279 21.05 -2.61 -4.43
CA MET A 279 22.39 -2.45 -3.84
C MET A 279 23.50 -2.56 -4.90
N LEU A 280 23.42 -3.57 -5.79
CA LEU A 280 24.37 -3.71 -6.89
C LEU A 280 24.33 -2.50 -7.85
N LEU A 281 23.13 -2.02 -8.19
CA LEU A 281 22.95 -0.84 -9.02
C LEU A 281 23.63 0.38 -8.39
N ASN A 282 23.38 0.65 -7.12
CA ASN A 282 24.01 1.75 -6.38
C ASN A 282 25.53 1.68 -6.41
N LYS A 283 26.09 0.47 -6.24
CA LYS A 283 27.53 0.26 -6.37
C LYS A 283 28.04 0.61 -7.79
N GLN A 284 27.35 0.12 -8.83
CA GLN A 284 27.74 0.36 -10.21
C GLN A 284 27.71 1.85 -10.60
N VAL A 285 26.68 2.57 -10.17
CA VAL A 285 26.56 4.01 -10.44
C VAL A 285 27.60 4.81 -9.66
N LEU A 286 27.92 4.41 -8.43
CA LEU A 286 29.01 5.02 -7.67
C LEU A 286 30.36 4.77 -8.33
N ASP A 287 30.65 3.55 -8.78
CA ASP A 287 31.87 3.23 -9.52
C ASP A 287 31.98 4.10 -10.79
N LEU A 288 30.88 4.27 -11.54
CA LEU A 288 30.80 5.16 -12.70
C LEU A 288 31.11 6.62 -12.33
N ALA A 289 30.48 7.13 -11.25
CA ALA A 289 30.71 8.50 -10.78
C ALA A 289 32.17 8.73 -10.40
N MET A 290 32.83 7.75 -9.75
CA MET A 290 34.25 7.82 -9.39
C MET A 290 35.14 7.83 -10.64
N VAL A 291 34.81 7.07 -11.69
CA VAL A 291 35.55 7.07 -12.95
C VAL A 291 35.37 8.41 -13.66
N ILE A 292 34.14 8.94 -13.75
CA ILE A 292 33.88 10.26 -14.37
C ILE A 292 34.68 11.37 -13.67
N ASP A 293 34.68 11.39 -12.33
CA ASP A 293 35.45 12.38 -11.57
C ASP A 293 36.97 12.27 -11.82
N ASN A 294 37.49 11.05 -11.90
CA ASN A 294 38.91 10.84 -12.21
C ASN A 294 39.26 11.23 -13.66
N GLN A 295 38.35 11.07 -14.60
CA GLN A 295 38.53 11.45 -15.98
C GLN A 295 38.42 12.95 -16.24
N GLY A 296 37.63 13.67 -15.46
CA GLY A 296 37.57 15.13 -15.49
C GLY A 296 38.94 15.79 -15.21
N TRP A 297 39.86 15.04 -14.62
CA TRP A 297 41.25 15.43 -14.33
C TRP A 297 42.20 14.31 -14.77
N PRO A 298 42.42 14.13 -16.09
CA PRO A 298 43.22 13.04 -16.58
C PRO A 298 44.63 13.08 -15.97
N GLN A 299 45.06 11.93 -15.47
CA GLN A 299 46.39 11.80 -14.88
C GLN A 299 47.45 11.98 -15.99
N ARG A 300 48.37 12.90 -15.74
CA ARG A 300 49.50 13.17 -16.61
C ARG A 300 50.75 12.52 -16.03
N TRP A 301 51.60 12.05 -16.89
CA TRP A 301 52.88 11.50 -16.48
C TRP A 301 54.00 12.27 -17.17
N ALA A 302 55.14 12.34 -16.53
CA ALA A 302 56.37 12.90 -17.06
C ALA A 302 57.52 11.94 -16.78
N THR A 303 58.37 11.70 -17.76
CA THR A 303 59.61 10.95 -17.61
C THR A 303 60.79 11.80 -18.05
N GLY A 304 62.01 11.47 -17.58
CA GLY A 304 63.24 12.24 -17.90
C GLY A 304 63.32 13.60 -17.24
N VAL A 305 62.54 13.83 -16.15
CA VAL A 305 62.50 15.06 -15.37
C VAL A 305 63.02 14.78 -13.98
N ASP A 306 63.90 15.64 -13.47
CA ASP A 306 64.38 15.54 -12.09
C ASP A 306 63.23 15.95 -11.11
N PRO A 307 62.78 15.05 -10.22
CA PRO A 307 61.69 15.34 -9.28
C PRO A 307 62.01 16.49 -8.30
N ALA A 308 63.25 16.77 -8.04
CA ALA A 308 63.70 17.82 -7.12
C ALA A 308 63.63 19.22 -7.75
N SER A 309 63.71 19.31 -9.08
CA SER A 309 63.78 20.58 -9.82
C SER A 309 62.46 20.97 -10.52
N ALA A 310 61.49 20.09 -10.58
CA ALA A 310 60.26 20.31 -11.32
C ALA A 310 59.03 20.22 -10.42
N THR A 311 58.39 21.33 -10.17
CA THR A 311 57.07 21.38 -9.51
C THR A 311 55.99 21.54 -10.58
N PHE A 312 55.38 20.42 -10.96
CA PHE A 312 54.27 20.45 -11.92
C PHE A 312 52.95 20.65 -11.19
N LYS A 313 52.30 21.79 -11.39
CA LYS A 313 50.96 22.00 -10.89
C LYS A 313 49.96 21.33 -11.80
N THR A 314 49.03 20.58 -11.21
CA THR A 314 47.96 19.96 -11.96
C THR A 314 46.66 20.75 -11.66
N ALA A 315 46.37 21.72 -12.55
CA ALA A 315 45.12 22.50 -12.52
C ALA A 315 44.58 22.65 -13.96
N PRO A 316 43.28 22.96 -14.12
CA PRO A 316 42.71 23.23 -15.43
C PRO A 316 43.42 24.38 -16.10
N GLY A 317 43.84 24.19 -17.36
CA GLY A 317 44.53 25.23 -18.16
C GLY A 317 46.01 25.38 -17.86
N GLU A 318 46.61 24.64 -16.93
CA GLU A 318 48.06 24.68 -16.68
C GLU A 318 48.79 23.72 -17.61
N MET A 319 49.88 24.23 -18.21
CA MET A 319 50.76 23.48 -19.10
C MET A 319 52.08 23.15 -18.38
N TRP A 320 52.52 21.90 -18.46
CA TRP A 320 53.82 21.49 -17.97
C TRP A 320 54.92 21.87 -18.94
N VAL A 321 55.90 22.59 -18.49
CA VAL A 321 57.02 23.04 -19.30
C VAL A 321 58.34 22.66 -18.60
N THR A 322 59.32 22.15 -19.34
CA THR A 322 60.68 21.83 -18.85
C THR A 322 61.70 22.09 -19.92
N ASN A 323 62.93 22.41 -19.48
CA ASN A 323 64.08 22.57 -20.35
C ASN A 323 64.92 21.28 -20.49
N ALA A 324 64.50 20.17 -19.88
CA ALA A 324 65.20 18.88 -19.98
C ALA A 324 65.02 18.28 -21.38
N LYS A 325 66.18 17.95 -22.03
CA LYS A 325 66.14 17.47 -23.41
C LYS A 325 65.55 16.09 -23.65
N ASP A 326 65.53 15.26 -22.57
CA ASP A 326 65.02 13.87 -22.56
C ASP A 326 63.65 13.73 -21.90
N ALA A 327 63.01 14.86 -21.64
CA ALA A 327 61.68 14.84 -21.01
C ALA A 327 60.58 14.39 -22.00
N SER A 328 59.77 13.46 -21.57
CA SER A 328 58.55 13.05 -22.28
C SER A 328 57.36 13.24 -21.38
N PHE A 329 56.30 13.79 -21.92
CA PHE A 329 55.06 14.04 -21.24
C PHE A 329 53.95 13.28 -21.94
N GLY A 330 53.02 12.78 -21.15
CA GLY A 330 51.80 12.16 -21.68
C GLY A 330 50.68 12.23 -20.68
N GLN A 331 49.54 11.84 -21.09
CA GLN A 331 48.40 11.57 -20.22
C GLN A 331 47.89 10.16 -20.47
N PHE A 332 47.34 9.53 -19.46
CA PHE A 332 46.67 8.24 -19.62
C PHE A 332 45.41 8.42 -20.46
N ASP A 333 45.12 7.43 -21.31
CA ASP A 333 43.89 7.40 -22.08
C ASP A 333 42.67 7.46 -21.18
N THR A 334 41.62 8.10 -21.66
CA THR A 334 40.34 8.12 -20.97
C THR A 334 39.73 6.72 -21.00
N ALA A 335 39.18 6.28 -19.86
CA ALA A 335 38.51 5.00 -19.81
C ALA A 335 37.19 5.06 -20.64
N ASP A 336 36.92 3.98 -21.35
CA ASP A 336 35.63 3.81 -22.03
C ASP A 336 34.53 3.58 -20.99
N LEU A 337 33.51 4.46 -20.93
CA LEU A 337 32.39 4.38 -20.02
C LEU A 337 31.25 3.48 -20.52
N ASP A 338 31.22 3.18 -21.81
CA ASP A 338 30.19 2.36 -22.46
C ASP A 338 29.95 1.00 -21.76
N PRO A 339 31.00 0.23 -21.41
CA PRO A 339 30.80 -1.04 -20.70
C PRO A 339 30.13 -0.89 -19.35
N MET A 340 30.41 0.21 -18.63
CA MET A 340 29.80 0.50 -17.31
C MET A 340 28.33 0.86 -17.45
N LEU A 341 27.98 1.72 -18.42
CA LEU A 341 26.60 2.08 -18.74
C LEU A 341 25.81 0.83 -19.14
N LYS A 342 26.35 -0.01 -20.03
CA LYS A 342 25.69 -1.29 -20.39
C LYS A 342 25.51 -2.25 -19.21
N ALA A 343 26.40 -2.24 -18.23
CA ALA A 343 26.26 -3.04 -17.02
C ALA A 343 25.11 -2.54 -16.13
N ILE A 344 24.96 -1.22 -16.02
CA ILE A 344 23.86 -0.55 -15.31
C ILE A 344 22.53 -0.91 -15.99
N ASP A 345 22.43 -0.72 -17.31
CA ASP A 345 21.24 -1.06 -18.11
C ASP A 345 20.87 -2.54 -17.97
N ALA A 346 21.85 -3.43 -17.99
CA ALA A 346 21.65 -4.86 -17.79
C ALA A 346 21.13 -5.18 -16.37
N THR A 347 21.53 -4.40 -15.35
CA THR A 347 21.03 -4.55 -14.00
C THR A 347 19.58 -4.08 -13.89
N LEU A 348 19.25 -2.91 -14.43
CA LEU A 348 17.87 -2.42 -14.54
C LEU A 348 16.98 -3.40 -15.30
N GLY A 349 17.46 -3.94 -16.43
CA GLY A 349 16.72 -4.96 -17.17
C GLY A 349 16.48 -6.26 -16.39
N ARG A 350 17.39 -6.66 -15.48
CA ARG A 350 17.16 -7.80 -14.57
C ARG A 350 16.13 -7.46 -13.50
N MET A 351 16.17 -6.23 -12.95
CA MET A 351 15.21 -5.76 -11.98
C MET A 351 13.81 -5.74 -12.58
N ALA A 352 13.63 -5.18 -13.78
CA ALA A 352 12.36 -5.17 -14.52
C ALA A 352 11.78 -6.58 -14.72
N ARG A 353 12.60 -7.51 -15.23
CA ARG A 353 12.17 -8.89 -15.44
C ARG A 353 11.76 -9.59 -14.14
N ARG A 354 12.49 -9.34 -13.04
CA ARG A 354 12.20 -9.96 -11.73
C ARG A 354 10.95 -9.40 -11.10
N SER A 355 10.76 -8.08 -11.16
CA SER A 355 9.57 -7.41 -10.64
C SER A 355 8.34 -7.58 -11.56
N GLY A 356 8.53 -8.03 -12.79
CA GLY A 356 7.45 -8.12 -13.78
C GLY A 356 7.00 -6.78 -14.32
N MET A 357 7.83 -5.76 -14.17
CA MET A 357 7.55 -4.42 -14.66
C MET A 357 7.94 -4.27 -16.12
N PRO A 358 7.18 -3.48 -16.90
CA PRO A 358 7.59 -3.08 -18.24
C PRO A 358 8.90 -2.29 -18.20
N LEU A 359 9.85 -2.67 -19.08
CA LEU A 359 11.19 -2.07 -19.09
C LEU A 359 11.18 -0.56 -19.39
N HIS A 360 10.27 -0.10 -20.25
CA HIS A 360 10.13 1.31 -20.62
C HIS A 360 9.74 2.22 -19.44
N MET A 361 9.05 1.66 -18.43
CA MET A 361 8.69 2.40 -17.22
C MET A 361 9.90 2.63 -16.29
N LEU A 362 10.92 1.76 -16.35
CA LEU A 362 12.13 1.89 -15.53
C LEU A 362 13.25 2.68 -16.20
N MET A 363 13.42 2.50 -17.50
CA MET A 363 14.56 3.07 -18.21
C MET A 363 14.21 4.35 -18.98
N GLY A 364 12.93 4.71 -19.06
CA GLY A 364 12.45 5.72 -19.99
C GLY A 364 12.60 5.24 -21.45
N GLY A 365 12.21 6.07 -22.40
CA GLY A 365 12.27 5.77 -23.82
C GLY A 365 10.91 5.99 -24.48
N ASP A 366 10.86 5.78 -25.79
CA ASP A 366 9.59 5.88 -26.53
C ASP A 366 8.61 4.83 -26.05
N ALA A 367 7.41 5.27 -25.68
CA ALA A 367 6.34 4.36 -25.29
C ALA A 367 6.03 3.43 -26.48
N PRO A 368 5.93 2.12 -26.26
CA PRO A 368 5.52 1.20 -27.31
C PRO A 368 4.11 1.55 -27.82
N SER A 369 3.76 1.11 -29.02
CA SER A 369 2.39 1.27 -29.54
C SER A 369 1.37 0.66 -28.58
N GLY A 370 0.13 1.15 -28.58
CA GLY A 370 -0.89 0.74 -27.62
C GLY A 370 -1.06 -0.78 -27.43
N GLU A 371 -1.01 -1.57 -28.53
CA GLU A 371 -1.06 -3.04 -28.45
C GLU A 371 0.22 -3.65 -27.84
N ALA A 372 1.40 -3.12 -28.18
CA ALA A 372 2.64 -3.55 -27.58
C ALA A 372 2.74 -3.15 -26.10
N MET A 373 2.16 -2.00 -25.71
CA MET A 373 2.07 -1.57 -24.33
C MET A 373 1.20 -2.55 -23.50
N LYS A 374 0.00 -2.88 -23.99
CA LYS A 374 -0.88 -3.88 -23.34
C LYS A 374 -0.18 -5.23 -23.14
N THR A 375 0.56 -5.69 -24.15
CA THR A 375 1.33 -6.93 -24.07
C THR A 375 2.47 -6.82 -23.04
N ALA A 376 3.15 -5.68 -22.98
CA ALA A 376 4.22 -5.45 -22.00
C ALA A 376 3.70 -5.37 -20.56
N GLU A 377 2.51 -4.80 -20.36
CA GLU A 377 1.86 -4.63 -19.06
C GLU A 377 1.11 -5.88 -18.57
N ALA A 378 0.78 -6.83 -19.44
CA ALA A 378 -0.05 -8.00 -19.12
C ALA A 378 0.42 -8.76 -17.85
N ARG A 379 1.74 -8.85 -17.63
CA ARG A 379 2.29 -9.49 -16.43
C ARG A 379 2.08 -8.65 -15.17
N LEU A 380 2.15 -7.33 -15.27
CA LEU A 380 1.88 -6.40 -14.17
C LEU A 380 0.40 -6.44 -13.81
N VAL A 381 -0.48 -6.36 -14.82
CA VAL A 381 -1.94 -6.49 -14.65
C VAL A 381 -2.28 -7.79 -13.93
N LYS A 382 -1.75 -8.92 -14.39
CA LYS A 382 -1.99 -10.23 -13.72
C LYS A 382 -1.54 -10.24 -12.27
N ARG A 383 -0.43 -9.58 -11.95
CA ARG A 383 0.00 -9.43 -10.55
C ARG A 383 -0.96 -8.60 -9.73
N CYS A 384 -1.48 -7.50 -10.29
CA CYS A 384 -2.48 -6.67 -9.60
C CYS A 384 -3.77 -7.47 -9.36
N GLU A 385 -4.27 -8.21 -10.36
CA GLU A 385 -5.43 -9.11 -10.19
C GLU A 385 -5.21 -10.15 -9.07
N ASP A 386 -4.05 -10.81 -9.02
CA ASP A 386 -3.74 -11.77 -7.95
C ASP A 386 -3.71 -11.10 -6.56
N ARG A 387 -3.33 -9.81 -6.49
CA ARG A 387 -3.32 -9.03 -5.23
C ARG A 387 -4.71 -8.53 -4.88
N SER A 388 -5.49 -8.09 -5.86
CA SER A 388 -6.88 -7.67 -5.62
C SER A 388 -7.71 -8.80 -5.03
N VAL A 389 -7.56 -10.03 -5.52
CA VAL A 389 -8.22 -11.20 -4.90
C VAL A 389 -7.74 -11.41 -3.45
N SER A 390 -6.42 -11.44 -3.22
CA SER A 390 -5.88 -11.70 -1.88
C SER A 390 -6.25 -10.62 -0.86
N PHE A 391 -6.19 -9.35 -1.25
CA PHE A 391 -6.54 -8.23 -0.38
C PHE A 391 -8.05 -8.02 -0.32
N GLY A 392 -8.79 -8.37 -1.40
CA GLY A 392 -10.25 -8.36 -1.44
C GLY A 392 -10.84 -9.20 -0.32
N ASN A 393 -10.45 -10.46 -0.24
CA ASN A 393 -10.89 -11.36 0.82
C ASN A 393 -10.63 -10.77 2.23
N ARG A 394 -9.56 -9.98 2.41
CA ARG A 394 -9.28 -9.32 3.69
C ARG A 394 -10.15 -8.08 3.93
N TRP A 395 -10.47 -7.32 2.88
CA TRP A 395 -11.43 -6.23 2.98
C TRP A 395 -12.86 -6.72 3.23
N GLU A 396 -13.23 -7.87 2.65
CA GLU A 396 -14.49 -8.57 2.91
C GLU A 396 -14.59 -9.01 4.38
N ASP A 397 -13.52 -9.61 4.94
CA ASP A 397 -13.42 -9.94 6.37
C ASP A 397 -13.61 -8.69 7.24
N ALA A 398 -12.98 -7.55 6.86
CA ALA A 398 -13.10 -6.28 7.59
C ALA A 398 -14.53 -5.72 7.52
N ALA A 399 -15.15 -5.72 6.35
CA ALA A 399 -16.49 -5.23 6.12
C ALA A 399 -17.53 -6.11 6.83
N LEU A 400 -17.37 -7.43 6.79
CA LEU A 400 -18.26 -8.35 7.51
C LEU A 400 -18.16 -8.17 9.02
N MET A 401 -16.95 -7.96 9.56
CA MET A 401 -16.79 -7.62 10.99
C MET A 401 -17.47 -6.29 11.30
N ALA A 402 -17.37 -5.28 10.45
CA ALA A 402 -18.05 -4.00 10.63
C ALA A 402 -19.58 -4.16 10.65
N VAL A 403 -20.12 -5.00 9.77
CA VAL A 403 -21.56 -5.36 9.72
C VAL A 403 -21.99 -6.04 11.02
N ARG A 404 -21.23 -7.05 11.50
CA ARG A 404 -21.52 -7.74 12.77
C ARG A 404 -21.55 -6.79 13.96
N LEU A 405 -20.61 -5.89 14.05
CA LEU A 405 -20.54 -4.90 15.13
C LEU A 405 -21.69 -3.89 15.06
N ALA A 406 -22.07 -3.44 13.87
CA ALA A 406 -23.22 -2.56 13.69
C ALA A 406 -24.55 -3.25 13.97
N ALA A 407 -24.69 -4.53 13.62
CA ALA A 407 -25.87 -5.34 13.99
C ALA A 407 -26.01 -5.46 15.50
N LEU A 408 -24.90 -5.74 16.21
CA LEU A 408 -24.88 -5.81 17.68
C LEU A 408 -25.28 -4.47 18.32
N ALA A 409 -24.89 -3.36 17.72
CA ALA A 409 -25.25 -2.01 18.15
C ALA A 409 -26.67 -1.57 17.74
N GLY A 410 -27.35 -2.34 16.88
CA GLY A 410 -28.66 -1.97 16.33
C GLY A 410 -28.62 -0.81 15.33
N ASP A 411 -27.51 -0.66 14.59
CA ASP A 411 -27.25 0.46 13.70
C ASP A 411 -27.21 0.05 12.21
N LEU A 412 -27.58 -1.20 11.89
CA LEU A 412 -27.73 -1.62 10.50
C LEU A 412 -29.04 -1.08 9.88
N PRO A 413 -29.00 -0.67 8.60
CA PRO A 413 -30.19 -0.19 7.89
C PRO A 413 -31.20 -1.31 7.58
N VAL A 414 -30.75 -2.56 7.60
CA VAL A 414 -31.52 -3.76 7.23
C VAL A 414 -31.41 -4.81 8.31
N GLN A 415 -32.45 -5.64 8.45
CA GLN A 415 -32.43 -6.79 9.35
C GLN A 415 -32.11 -8.04 8.53
N VAL A 416 -30.89 -8.50 8.64
CA VAL A 416 -30.37 -9.65 7.89
C VAL A 416 -29.82 -10.71 8.83
N ASP A 417 -29.92 -11.96 8.41
CA ASP A 417 -29.22 -13.07 9.04
C ASP A 417 -27.73 -12.99 8.64
N LEU A 418 -26.88 -12.65 9.59
CA LEU A 418 -25.45 -12.41 9.35
C LEU A 418 -24.71 -13.64 8.84
N ASP A 419 -25.23 -14.84 9.08
CA ASP A 419 -24.63 -16.08 8.58
C ASP A 419 -24.93 -16.32 7.08
N GLN A 420 -25.88 -15.57 6.52
CA GLN A 420 -26.24 -15.61 5.11
C GLN A 420 -25.71 -14.42 4.30
N VAL A 421 -24.96 -13.53 4.93
CA VAL A 421 -24.34 -12.38 4.25
C VAL A 421 -22.97 -12.76 3.74
N THR A 422 -22.77 -12.66 2.44
CA THR A 422 -21.45 -12.69 1.80
C THR A 422 -21.16 -11.34 1.14
N LEU A 423 -19.90 -10.99 1.02
CA LEU A 423 -19.46 -9.72 0.48
C LEU A 423 -18.38 -9.97 -0.56
N ASP A 424 -18.50 -9.34 -1.72
CA ASP A 424 -17.45 -9.29 -2.72
C ASP A 424 -16.87 -7.87 -2.80
N ALA A 425 -15.56 -7.74 -2.66
CA ALA A 425 -14.87 -6.46 -2.80
C ALA A 425 -14.75 -6.08 -4.28
N LEU A 426 -15.25 -4.91 -4.64
CA LEU A 426 -15.19 -4.38 -5.99
C LEU A 426 -13.92 -3.56 -6.19
N TRP A 427 -13.22 -3.80 -7.30
CA TRP A 427 -11.97 -3.17 -7.64
C TRP A 427 -12.07 -2.39 -8.94
N ASP A 428 -11.29 -1.31 -9.04
CA ASP A 428 -11.07 -0.69 -10.35
C ASP A 428 -10.19 -1.60 -11.22
N SER A 429 -10.34 -1.48 -12.54
CA SER A 429 -9.54 -2.27 -13.48
C SER A 429 -8.05 -1.89 -13.36
N PRO A 430 -7.14 -2.86 -13.18
CA PRO A 430 -5.71 -2.59 -13.14
C PRO A 430 -5.09 -2.31 -14.52
N GLU A 431 -5.85 -2.45 -15.60
CA GLU A 431 -5.39 -2.14 -16.96
C GLU A 431 -5.33 -0.63 -17.20
N SER A 432 -4.32 -0.17 -17.94
CA SER A 432 -4.28 1.21 -18.42
C SER A 432 -5.43 1.44 -19.39
N ARG A 433 -6.37 2.33 -19.06
CA ARG A 433 -7.54 2.63 -19.89
C ARG A 433 -7.11 3.39 -21.15
N ASP A 434 -7.50 2.87 -22.30
CA ASP A 434 -7.53 3.60 -23.56
C ASP A 434 -9.01 3.88 -23.88
N ASP A 435 -9.53 5.00 -23.34
CA ASP A 435 -10.94 5.37 -23.47
C ASP A 435 -11.43 5.33 -24.93
N LYS A 436 -10.54 5.64 -25.89
CA LYS A 436 -10.86 5.61 -27.30
C LYS A 436 -11.01 4.18 -27.81
N ALA A 437 -10.06 3.29 -27.47
CA ALA A 437 -10.13 1.88 -27.87
C ALA A 437 -11.30 1.16 -27.18
N GLU A 438 -11.61 1.52 -25.94
CA GLU A 438 -12.78 0.98 -25.21
C GLU A 438 -14.09 1.44 -25.83
N ALA A 439 -14.21 2.72 -26.20
CA ALA A 439 -15.38 3.25 -26.89
C ALA A 439 -15.58 2.60 -28.28
N GLU A 440 -14.51 2.44 -29.06
CA GLU A 440 -14.54 1.74 -30.35
C GLU A 440 -14.96 0.25 -30.18
N THR A 441 -14.46 -0.40 -29.15
CA THR A 441 -14.81 -1.79 -28.80
C THR A 441 -16.27 -1.90 -28.36
N ALA A 442 -16.79 -0.94 -27.58
CA ALA A 442 -18.19 -0.89 -27.17
C ALA A 442 -19.15 -0.77 -28.37
N VAL A 443 -18.78 0.07 -29.34
CA VAL A 443 -19.55 0.19 -30.60
C VAL A 443 -19.58 -1.15 -31.37
N LEU A 444 -18.48 -1.88 -31.41
CA LEU A 444 -18.43 -3.21 -32.03
C LEU A 444 -19.29 -4.22 -31.29
N TYR A 445 -19.30 -4.21 -29.95
CA TYR A 445 -20.16 -5.10 -29.16
C TYR A 445 -21.67 -4.74 -29.31
N GLU A 446 -21.98 -3.45 -29.40
CA GLU A 446 -23.37 -3.02 -29.72
C GLU A 446 -23.83 -3.59 -31.07
N ALA A 447 -22.94 -3.55 -32.08
CA ALA A 447 -23.20 -4.12 -33.39
C ALA A 447 -23.42 -5.67 -33.37
N LEU A 448 -22.81 -6.35 -32.38
CA LEU A 448 -22.98 -7.79 -32.14
C LEU A 448 -24.22 -8.11 -31.29
N GLY A 449 -24.98 -7.10 -30.84
CA GLY A 449 -26.24 -7.29 -30.10
C GLY A 449 -26.08 -7.32 -28.57
N VAL A 450 -24.93 -6.91 -28.02
CA VAL A 450 -24.76 -6.74 -26.57
C VAL A 450 -25.62 -5.56 -26.10
N SER A 451 -26.31 -5.72 -24.95
CA SER A 451 -27.23 -4.70 -24.45
C SER A 451 -26.47 -3.42 -24.05
N LYS A 452 -27.11 -2.25 -24.24
CA LYS A 452 -26.53 -0.95 -23.81
C LYS A 452 -26.23 -0.89 -22.32
N ARG A 453 -27.06 -1.56 -21.50
CA ARG A 453 -26.85 -1.64 -20.04
C ARG A 453 -25.53 -2.33 -19.71
N THR A 454 -25.22 -3.46 -20.35
CA THR A 454 -23.96 -4.18 -20.18
C THR A 454 -22.76 -3.36 -20.67
N LEU A 455 -22.93 -2.61 -21.78
CA LEU A 455 -21.87 -1.75 -22.31
C LEU A 455 -21.57 -0.56 -21.40
N LEU A 456 -22.60 0.09 -20.82
CA LEU A 456 -22.45 1.16 -19.87
C LEU A 456 -21.71 0.69 -18.60
N MET A 457 -22.11 -0.46 -18.04
CA MET A 457 -21.40 -1.06 -16.89
C MET A 457 -19.94 -1.34 -17.21
N ARG A 458 -19.65 -1.88 -18.40
CA ARG A 458 -18.27 -2.16 -18.84
C ARG A 458 -17.43 -0.89 -18.99
N LEU A 459 -18.04 0.21 -19.45
CA LEU A 459 -17.38 1.51 -19.56
C LEU A 459 -17.25 2.26 -18.21
N GLY A 460 -17.79 1.66 -17.13
CA GLY A 460 -17.72 2.24 -15.78
C GLY A 460 -18.83 3.25 -15.47
N PHE A 461 -19.88 3.31 -16.28
CA PHE A 461 -21.08 4.10 -16.03
C PHE A 461 -22.13 3.25 -15.31
N ASP A 462 -22.81 3.84 -14.34
CA ASP A 462 -23.99 3.26 -13.71
C ASP A 462 -25.19 3.37 -14.69
N PRO A 463 -25.75 2.24 -15.18
CA PRO A 463 -26.81 2.29 -16.18
C PRO A 463 -28.08 2.97 -15.68
N ASP A 464 -28.40 2.81 -14.40
CA ASP A 464 -29.62 3.37 -13.80
C ASP A 464 -29.50 4.89 -13.64
N GLN A 465 -28.33 5.39 -13.19
CA GLN A 465 -28.03 6.82 -13.15
C GLN A 465 -28.00 7.45 -14.56
N GLU A 466 -27.47 6.73 -15.55
CA GLU A 466 -27.43 7.24 -16.92
C GLU A 466 -28.83 7.25 -17.56
N GLU A 467 -29.70 6.33 -17.18
CA GLU A 467 -31.11 6.32 -17.62
C GLU A 467 -31.89 7.47 -16.97
N GLU A 468 -31.68 7.73 -15.68
CA GLU A 468 -32.26 8.88 -14.96
C GLU A 468 -31.79 10.21 -15.56
N ARG A 469 -30.47 10.39 -15.78
CA ARG A 469 -29.91 11.60 -16.43
C ARG A 469 -30.47 11.81 -17.84
N ARG A 470 -30.61 10.77 -18.64
CA ARG A 470 -31.24 10.86 -19.97
C ARG A 470 -32.72 11.24 -19.89
N GLY A 471 -33.43 10.74 -18.87
CA GLY A 471 -34.78 11.16 -18.57
C GLY A 471 -34.85 12.66 -18.27
N GLU A 472 -34.00 13.15 -17.36
CA GLU A 472 -33.90 14.57 -17.00
C GLU A 472 -33.54 15.46 -18.21
N GLU A 473 -32.57 15.05 -19.04
CA GLU A 473 -32.21 15.75 -20.27
C GLU A 473 -33.34 15.81 -21.28
N SER A 474 -34.07 14.70 -21.44
CA SER A 474 -35.26 14.63 -22.32
C SER A 474 -36.36 15.56 -21.83
N ASP A 475 -36.62 15.57 -20.52
CA ASP A 475 -37.63 16.43 -19.92
C ASP A 475 -37.25 17.90 -20.03
N ALA A 476 -35.96 18.23 -19.77
CA ALA A 476 -35.42 19.57 -19.94
C ALA A 476 -35.51 20.06 -21.40
N ALA A 477 -35.18 19.18 -22.35
CA ALA A 477 -35.32 19.48 -23.79
C ALA A 477 -36.78 19.69 -24.18
N SER A 478 -37.69 18.86 -23.65
CA SER A 478 -39.13 18.98 -23.89
C SER A 478 -39.69 20.26 -23.29
N LEU A 479 -39.23 20.64 -22.10
CA LEU A 479 -39.62 21.93 -21.45
C LEU A 479 -39.08 23.13 -22.21
N ALA A 480 -37.84 23.04 -22.72
CA ALA A 480 -37.26 24.09 -23.55
C ALA A 480 -38.00 24.23 -24.90
N ALA A 481 -38.36 23.14 -25.52
CA ALA A 481 -39.18 23.14 -26.73
C ALA A 481 -40.58 23.74 -26.48
N ALA A 482 -41.22 23.35 -25.37
CA ALA A 482 -42.55 23.92 -25.01
C ALA A 482 -42.47 25.43 -24.76
N LYS A 483 -41.41 25.90 -24.06
CA LYS A 483 -41.15 27.34 -23.86
C LYS A 483 -40.89 28.08 -25.19
N PHE A 484 -40.19 27.43 -26.13
CA PHE A 484 -39.94 28.01 -27.46
C PHE A 484 -41.26 28.13 -28.27
N PHE A 485 -42.13 27.16 -28.19
CA PHE A 485 -43.45 27.23 -28.84
C PHE A 485 -44.41 28.21 -28.14
N ASP A 486 -44.33 28.36 -26.81
CA ASP A 486 -45.16 29.29 -26.04
C ASP A 486 -44.70 30.77 -26.22
N SER A 487 -43.42 30.99 -26.52
CA SER A 487 -42.84 32.30 -26.82
C SER A 487 -42.94 32.71 -28.29
N GLY A 488 -43.40 31.81 -29.17
CA GLY A 488 -43.41 31.96 -30.66
C GLY A 488 -44.67 32.56 -31.26
N GLY A 489 -45.43 33.32 -30.55
CA GLY A 489 -46.67 33.94 -31.04
C GLY A 489 -46.59 35.46 -31.29
N ASP A 490 -45.52 36.02 -31.77
CA ASP A 490 -45.58 37.29 -32.53
C ASP A 490 -44.17 37.77 -32.98
N THR A 491 -43.78 37.48 -34.18
CA THR A 491 -42.87 38.30 -34.99
C THR A 491 -42.90 37.91 -36.45
N THR A 492 -43.74 38.53 -37.18
CA THR A 492 -43.60 38.68 -38.63
C THR A 492 -42.63 39.83 -38.91
N GLU A 493 -41.36 39.54 -39.06
CA GLU A 493 -40.43 40.37 -39.85
C GLU A 493 -39.48 39.43 -40.63
N PRO A 494 -39.36 39.66 -41.95
CA PRO A 494 -38.51 38.80 -42.81
C PRO A 494 -37.04 39.24 -42.62
N VAL A 495 -36.25 38.31 -42.11
CA VAL A 495 -34.80 38.50 -42.06
C VAL A 495 -34.21 38.39 -43.44
N THR A 496 -33.71 39.50 -43.98
CA THR A 496 -32.90 39.55 -45.20
C THR A 496 -31.55 38.90 -44.97
N PRO A 497 -31.07 37.96 -45.76
CA PRO A 497 -29.78 37.35 -45.57
C PRO A 497 -28.65 38.35 -45.89
N GLN A 498 -27.78 38.59 -44.94
CA GLN A 498 -26.52 39.30 -45.16
C GLN A 498 -25.56 38.42 -45.97
N PRO A 499 -24.82 39.01 -46.95
CA PRO A 499 -23.83 38.24 -47.72
C PRO A 499 -22.60 37.89 -46.87
N ALA A 500 -22.10 36.68 -47.08
CA ALA A 500 -20.94 36.14 -46.44
C ALA A 500 -19.71 37.06 -46.59
N GLN A 501 -19.10 37.43 -45.49
CA GLN A 501 -17.79 38.10 -45.49
C GLN A 501 -16.70 37.06 -45.81
N THR A 502 -16.03 37.28 -46.92
CA THR A 502 -14.85 36.51 -47.33
C THR A 502 -13.68 36.83 -46.40
N MET A 503 -13.12 35.82 -45.79
CA MET A 503 -11.83 35.88 -45.07
C MET A 503 -10.69 36.19 -46.06
N PRO A 504 -9.75 37.08 -45.69
CA PRO A 504 -8.54 37.28 -46.49
C PRO A 504 -7.56 36.12 -46.38
N PRO A 505 -6.73 35.84 -47.38
CA PRO A 505 -5.78 34.72 -47.37
C PRO A 505 -4.66 34.99 -46.40
N ALA A 506 -4.21 33.91 -45.72
CA ALA A 506 -3.02 33.88 -44.87
C ALA A 506 -1.76 34.14 -45.74
N GLY A 507 -1.03 35.19 -45.38
CA GLY A 507 0.26 35.51 -45.96
C GLY A 507 1.35 34.66 -45.30
N ASP A 508 2.24 34.19 -46.17
CA ASP A 508 3.52 33.56 -45.83
C ASP A 508 4.43 34.49 -45.02
N ALA A 509 4.97 33.99 -43.91
CA ALA A 509 6.29 34.29 -43.40
C ALA A 509 6.67 33.26 -42.29
#